data_20a5cc8961e1cd3172aef1a565ed7c3c
#
_entry.id   20a5cc8961e1cd3172aef1a565ed7c3c
#
_cell.length_a   1.000
_cell.length_b   1.000
_cell.length_c   1.000
_cell.angle_alpha   90.00
_cell.angle_beta   90.00
_cell.angle_gamma   90.00
#
_symmetry.space_group_name_H-M   'P 1'
#
loop_
_entity.id
_entity.type
_entity.pdbx_description
1 polymer ?
#
loop_
_entity_poly.entity_id
_entity_poly.type
_entity_poly.pdbx_seq_one_letter_code
_entity_poly.pdbx_strand_id
1 'polypeptide(L)'
;MLRRSHRQSKDIDIFVPDPQYLGFVTPRLSDVAASITEDYVEAAGFVKLIRSEGEIDFVAAPNLTDKPYETWKLLGREVKVETSAEIVAKKLWHRGDIATARDLFDLSLVIEKEPESLKTASVHLKRHSKEFVKQLKDRATLLQSQFEDIDALNYSPSYSYASKQAENFLQHL
;
A
#
# COMPACT_ATOMS: atom_id res chain seq x y z
N MET A 1 6.10 6.02 -3.81
CA MET A 1 5.51 5.09 -4.78
C MET A 1 6.31 5.03 -6.07
N LEU A 2 7.38 4.25 -6.02
CA LEU A 2 8.44 4.15 -7.04
C LEU A 2 7.90 3.87 -8.46
N ARG A 3 6.86 3.02 -8.57
CA ARG A 3 6.40 2.52 -9.86
C ARG A 3 5.67 3.55 -10.72
N ARG A 4 4.89 4.46 -10.14
CA ARG A 4 4.00 5.36 -10.88
C ARG A 4 4.20 6.85 -10.62
N SER A 5 4.95 7.22 -9.58
CA SER A 5 5.18 8.63 -9.19
C SER A 5 3.89 9.46 -9.19
N HIS A 6 2.78 8.87 -8.71
CA HIS A 6 1.46 9.49 -8.79
C HIS A 6 1.15 10.41 -7.61
N ARG A 7 1.80 10.18 -6.47
CA ARG A 7 1.75 11.02 -5.28
C ARG A 7 3.06 10.95 -4.50
N GLN A 8 3.29 11.91 -3.64
CA GLN A 8 4.42 11.90 -2.71
C GLN A 8 4.26 10.76 -1.69
N SER A 9 5.38 10.13 -1.35
CA SER A 9 5.50 9.23 -0.21
C SER A 9 6.89 9.37 0.37
N LYS A 10 6.98 9.51 1.68
CA LYS A 10 8.24 9.55 2.41
C LYS A 10 8.59 8.18 3.00
N ASP A 11 7.61 7.27 3.02
CA ASP A 11 7.71 5.98 3.68
C ASP A 11 8.11 4.88 2.71
N ILE A 12 8.85 3.90 3.19
CA ILE A 12 9.28 2.71 2.46
C ILE A 12 8.68 1.50 3.15
N ASP A 13 7.80 0.78 2.45
CA ASP A 13 7.25 -0.49 2.92
C ASP A 13 8.09 -1.66 2.36
N ILE A 14 8.60 -2.51 3.23
CA ILE A 14 9.36 -3.72 2.91
C ILE A 14 8.60 -4.93 3.45
N PHE A 15 8.16 -5.79 2.55
CA PHE A 15 7.42 -7.00 2.94
C PHE A 15 8.37 -8.20 3.08
N VAL A 16 8.23 -8.91 4.20
CA VAL A 16 8.95 -10.15 4.47
C VAL A 16 7.94 -11.30 4.55
N PRO A 17 8.29 -12.51 4.04
CA PRO A 17 7.33 -13.61 3.95
C PRO A 17 6.99 -14.24 5.30
N ASP A 18 7.88 -14.08 6.30
CA ASP A 18 7.77 -14.71 7.60
C ASP A 18 8.13 -13.73 8.72
N PRO A 19 7.34 -13.66 9.81
CA PRO A 19 7.64 -12.81 10.98
C PRO A 19 9.03 -13.05 11.60
N GLN A 20 9.61 -14.23 11.45
CA GLN A 20 10.96 -14.54 11.95
C GLN A 20 12.03 -13.60 11.36
N TYR A 21 11.83 -13.09 10.14
CA TYR A 21 12.75 -12.13 9.54
C TYR A 21 12.75 -10.76 10.23
N LEU A 22 11.70 -10.43 10.98
CA LEU A 22 11.63 -9.17 11.72
C LEU A 22 12.73 -9.06 12.77
N GLY A 23 13.18 -10.18 13.34
CA GLY A 23 14.30 -10.21 14.29
C GLY A 23 15.61 -9.68 13.73
N PHE A 24 15.82 -9.73 12.41
CA PHE A 24 17.05 -9.20 11.78
C PHE A 24 17.01 -7.70 11.51
N VAL A 25 15.84 -7.08 11.61
CA VAL A 25 15.62 -5.67 11.27
C VAL A 25 15.13 -4.83 12.45
N THR A 26 14.92 -5.45 13.61
CA THR A 26 14.58 -4.70 14.84
C THR A 26 15.84 -4.16 15.52
N PRO A 27 15.88 -2.87 15.90
CA PRO A 27 17.03 -2.27 16.59
C PRO A 27 17.38 -2.99 17.90
N ARG A 28 16.40 -3.64 18.54
CA ARG A 28 16.63 -4.42 19.76
C ARG A 28 17.56 -5.61 19.56
N LEU A 29 17.64 -6.17 18.36
CA LEU A 29 18.40 -7.39 18.06
C LEU A 29 19.45 -7.22 16.95
N SER A 30 19.47 -6.09 16.28
CA SER A 30 20.31 -5.83 15.10
C SER A 30 21.04 -4.51 15.24
N ASP A 31 22.36 -4.57 15.42
CA ASP A 31 23.22 -3.39 15.46
C ASP A 31 23.12 -2.55 14.18
N VAL A 32 22.89 -3.21 13.04
CA VAL A 32 22.70 -2.52 11.73
C VAL A 32 21.41 -1.70 11.78
N ALA A 33 20.32 -2.26 12.28
CA ALA A 33 19.06 -1.51 12.41
C ALA A 33 19.19 -0.39 13.44
N ALA A 34 19.85 -0.64 14.59
CA ALA A 34 20.11 0.37 15.61
C ALA A 34 21.00 1.51 15.07
N SER A 35 21.92 1.23 14.16
CA SER A 35 22.74 2.27 13.52
C SER A 35 21.93 3.18 12.56
N ILE A 36 20.75 2.75 12.11
CA ILE A 36 19.85 3.55 11.30
C ILE A 36 19.03 4.49 12.20
N THR A 37 18.43 3.96 13.25
CA THR A 37 17.68 4.70 14.25
C THR A 37 17.43 3.83 15.48
N GLU A 38 17.38 4.46 16.65
CA GLU A 38 16.90 3.84 17.91
C GLU A 38 15.41 4.16 18.18
N ASP A 39 14.80 5.02 17.35
CA ASP A 39 13.37 5.33 17.43
C ASP A 39 12.59 4.38 16.53
N TYR A 40 11.87 3.44 17.14
CA TYR A 40 11.14 2.41 16.42
C TYR A 40 9.89 1.92 17.17
N VAL A 41 8.98 1.30 16.42
CA VAL A 41 7.82 0.57 16.96
C VAL A 41 7.91 -0.88 16.50
N GLU A 42 7.77 -1.83 17.40
CA GLU A 42 7.82 -3.27 17.15
C GLU A 42 6.53 -3.94 17.59
N ALA A 43 5.99 -4.84 16.76
CA ALA A 43 4.89 -5.74 17.09
C ALA A 43 5.12 -7.11 16.44
N ALA A 44 4.25 -8.08 16.73
CA ALA A 44 4.39 -9.45 16.24
C ALA A 44 4.48 -9.58 14.69
N GLY A 45 3.88 -8.64 13.96
CA GLY A 45 3.80 -8.67 12.51
C GLY A 45 4.57 -7.56 11.79
N PHE A 46 5.20 -6.64 12.50
CA PHE A 46 5.95 -5.55 11.87
C PHE A 46 7.02 -4.93 12.77
N VAL A 47 7.99 -4.30 12.12
CA VAL A 47 8.95 -3.36 12.73
C VAL A 47 8.94 -2.08 11.90
N LYS A 48 8.70 -0.95 12.53
CA LYS A 48 8.72 0.38 11.94
C LYS A 48 9.93 1.15 12.48
N LEU A 49 10.82 1.56 11.61
CA LEU A 49 11.94 2.44 11.93
C LEU A 49 11.54 3.88 11.63
N ILE A 50 11.65 4.76 12.62
CA ILE A 50 11.21 6.16 12.53
C ILE A 50 12.45 7.03 12.30
N ARG A 51 12.39 7.89 11.27
CA ARG A 51 13.44 8.84 10.93
C ARG A 51 12.83 10.22 10.63
N SER A 52 13.65 11.24 10.67
CA SER A 52 13.24 12.61 10.31
C SER A 52 12.76 12.74 8.85
N GLU A 53 13.31 11.91 7.95
CA GLU A 53 13.00 11.96 6.52
C GLU A 53 11.77 11.12 6.13
N GLY A 54 11.32 10.21 7.00
CA GLY A 54 10.20 9.28 6.76
C GLY A 54 10.38 7.98 7.50
N GLU A 55 9.48 7.04 7.31
CA GLU A 55 9.45 5.75 8.00
C GLU A 55 9.91 4.60 7.08
N ILE A 56 10.51 3.56 7.69
CA ILE A 56 10.78 2.30 7.01
C ILE A 56 10.00 1.22 7.75
N ASP A 57 8.97 0.71 7.07
CA ASP A 57 8.10 -0.34 7.62
C ASP A 57 8.51 -1.72 7.09
N PHE A 58 8.93 -2.61 7.98
CA PHE A 58 9.10 -4.02 7.69
C PHE A 58 7.84 -4.75 8.15
N VAL A 59 7.10 -5.32 7.21
CA VAL A 59 5.80 -5.96 7.48
C VAL A 59 5.84 -7.43 7.07
N ALA A 60 5.51 -8.32 7.99
CA ALA A 60 5.36 -9.75 7.68
C ALA A 60 4.03 -9.98 6.97
N ALA A 61 4.07 -10.18 5.65
CA ALA A 61 2.90 -10.47 4.84
C ALA A 61 3.28 -11.34 3.64
N PRO A 62 2.55 -12.43 3.38
CA PRO A 62 2.77 -13.26 2.21
C PRO A 62 2.38 -12.51 0.93
N ASN A 63 2.87 -13.00 -0.20
CA ASN A 63 2.38 -12.55 -1.50
C ASN A 63 0.95 -13.06 -1.72
N LEU A 64 0.14 -12.23 -2.38
CA LEU A 64 -1.27 -12.55 -2.66
C LEU A 64 -1.53 -12.90 -4.13
N THR A 65 -0.76 -12.32 -5.05
CA THR A 65 -0.97 -12.48 -6.50
C THR A 65 0.08 -13.40 -7.13
N ASP A 66 -0.22 -13.95 -8.30
CA ASP A 66 0.69 -14.84 -9.05
C ASP A 66 1.97 -14.12 -9.53
N LYS A 67 1.87 -12.80 -9.76
CA LYS A 67 2.99 -11.94 -10.13
C LYS A 67 3.14 -10.80 -9.12
N PRO A 68 3.64 -11.10 -7.91
CA PRO A 68 3.63 -10.12 -6.82
C PRO A 68 4.65 -9.01 -7.00
N TYR A 69 5.76 -9.26 -7.70
CA TYR A 69 6.85 -8.29 -7.88
C TYR A 69 7.52 -8.43 -9.23
N GLU A 70 8.26 -7.39 -9.59
CA GLU A 70 9.25 -7.39 -10.67
C GLU A 70 10.63 -7.09 -10.10
N THR A 71 11.69 -7.60 -10.75
CA THR A 71 13.06 -7.28 -10.37
C THR A 71 13.49 -5.99 -11.05
N TRP A 72 13.87 -5.01 -10.24
CA TRP A 72 14.41 -3.73 -10.69
C TRP A 72 15.85 -3.56 -10.28
N LYS A 73 16.63 -2.84 -11.09
CA LYS A 73 17.98 -2.43 -10.73
C LYS A 73 17.92 -1.04 -10.08
N LEU A 74 18.12 -0.98 -8.78
CA LEU A 74 18.11 0.27 -8.01
C LEU A 74 19.45 0.45 -7.31
N LEU A 75 20.11 1.60 -7.52
CA LEU A 75 21.42 1.91 -6.93
C LEU A 75 22.46 0.79 -7.12
N GLY A 76 22.45 0.15 -8.31
CA GLY A 76 23.38 -0.94 -8.66
C GLY A 76 23.03 -2.31 -8.08
N ARG A 77 21.92 -2.45 -7.33
CA ARG A 77 21.46 -3.71 -6.75
C ARG A 77 20.14 -4.15 -7.38
N GLU A 78 19.93 -5.44 -7.48
CA GLU A 78 18.64 -6.00 -7.85
C GLU A 78 17.71 -6.01 -6.63
N VAL A 79 16.53 -5.42 -6.77
CA VAL A 79 15.50 -5.37 -5.76
C VAL A 79 14.15 -5.86 -6.31
N LYS A 80 13.39 -6.55 -5.50
CA LYS A 80 12.02 -6.94 -5.82
C LYS A 80 11.08 -5.77 -5.51
N VAL A 81 10.41 -5.25 -6.53
CA VAL A 81 9.44 -4.15 -6.40
C VAL A 81 8.05 -4.69 -6.67
N GLU A 82 7.17 -4.61 -5.68
CA GLU A 82 5.80 -5.12 -5.82
C GLU A 82 5.07 -4.50 -7.01
N THR A 83 4.23 -5.29 -7.65
CA THR A 83 3.34 -4.82 -8.72
C THR A 83 2.22 -3.95 -8.15
N SER A 84 1.63 -3.10 -8.98
CA SER A 84 0.50 -2.26 -8.55
C SER A 84 -0.68 -3.09 -8.06
N ALA A 85 -0.94 -4.22 -8.73
CA ALA A 85 -2.00 -5.15 -8.34
C ALA A 85 -1.74 -5.80 -6.97
N GLU A 86 -0.49 -6.21 -6.69
CA GLU A 86 -0.10 -6.77 -5.39
C GLU A 86 -0.29 -5.74 -4.27
N ILE A 87 0.19 -4.52 -4.47
CA ILE A 87 0.06 -3.42 -3.48
C ILE A 87 -1.42 -3.16 -3.16
N VAL A 88 -2.27 -3.04 -4.18
CA VAL A 88 -3.70 -2.79 -3.98
C VAL A 88 -4.39 -4.00 -3.36
N ALA A 89 -4.04 -5.21 -3.79
CA ALA A 89 -4.59 -6.44 -3.21
C ALA A 89 -4.28 -6.54 -1.71
N LYS A 90 -3.03 -6.31 -1.29
CA LYS A 90 -2.64 -6.30 0.12
C LYS A 90 -3.39 -5.24 0.92
N LYS A 91 -3.54 -4.03 0.39
CA LYS A 91 -4.29 -2.96 1.06
C LYS A 91 -5.74 -3.36 1.31
N LEU A 92 -6.45 -3.84 0.30
CA LEU A 92 -7.84 -4.24 0.46
C LEU A 92 -7.99 -5.53 1.29
N TRP A 93 -7.08 -6.47 1.16
CA TRP A 93 -7.09 -7.70 1.95
C TRP A 93 -6.91 -7.47 3.45
N HIS A 94 -5.95 -6.62 3.84
CA HIS A 94 -5.59 -6.43 5.23
C HIS A 94 -6.38 -5.33 5.94
N ARG A 95 -6.84 -4.30 5.21
CA ARG A 95 -7.49 -3.12 5.78
C ARG A 95 -8.60 -2.50 4.92
N GLY A 96 -9.17 -3.26 3.99
CA GLY A 96 -10.24 -2.75 3.15
C GLY A 96 -11.51 -2.38 3.92
N ASP A 97 -11.70 -2.89 5.13
CA ASP A 97 -12.76 -2.51 6.07
C ASP A 97 -12.52 -1.14 6.73
N ILE A 98 -11.31 -0.58 6.64
CA ILE A 98 -10.93 0.73 7.15
C ILE A 98 -10.39 1.57 5.99
N ALA A 99 -11.25 1.91 5.02
CA ALA A 99 -10.87 2.65 3.83
C ALA A 99 -10.18 3.98 4.18
N THR A 100 -9.04 4.25 3.53
CA THR A 100 -8.35 5.54 3.61
C THR A 100 -8.40 6.27 2.28
N ALA A 101 -8.26 7.59 2.30
CA ALA A 101 -8.18 8.41 1.10
C ALA A 101 -7.01 8.00 0.18
N ARG A 102 -5.85 7.65 0.77
CA ARG A 102 -4.69 7.16 0.01
C ARG A 102 -4.95 5.82 -0.67
N ASP A 103 -5.69 4.91 -0.02
CA ASP A 103 -6.01 3.62 -0.62
C ASP A 103 -6.99 3.76 -1.79
N LEU A 104 -7.97 4.68 -1.67
CA LEU A 104 -8.85 5.04 -2.78
C LEU A 104 -8.06 5.66 -3.95
N PHE A 105 -7.14 6.57 -3.66
CA PHE A 105 -6.30 7.24 -4.66
C PHE A 105 -5.45 6.22 -5.44
N ASP A 106 -4.78 5.32 -4.71
CA ASP A 106 -3.95 4.27 -5.31
C ASP A 106 -4.80 3.26 -6.10
N LEU A 107 -5.95 2.84 -5.57
CA LEU A 107 -6.90 1.94 -6.27
C LEU A 107 -7.41 2.56 -7.56
N SER A 108 -7.85 3.83 -7.52
CA SER A 108 -8.37 4.56 -8.68
C SER A 108 -7.35 4.62 -9.81
N LEU A 109 -6.08 4.92 -9.49
CA LEU A 109 -5.00 4.91 -10.48
C LEU A 109 -4.84 3.53 -11.14
N VAL A 110 -4.83 2.46 -10.33
CA VAL A 110 -4.57 1.12 -10.85
C VAL A 110 -5.76 0.60 -11.66
N ILE A 111 -6.99 0.94 -11.30
CA ILE A 111 -8.18 0.67 -12.13
C ILE A 111 -8.05 1.34 -13.50
N GLU A 112 -7.55 2.58 -13.54
CA GLU A 112 -7.42 3.33 -14.79
C GLU A 112 -6.28 2.81 -15.68
N LYS A 113 -5.14 2.51 -15.09
CA LYS A 113 -3.91 2.20 -15.82
C LYS A 113 -3.63 0.71 -16.03
N GLU A 114 -4.13 -0.14 -15.14
CA GLU A 114 -3.80 -1.57 -15.10
C GLU A 114 -5.02 -2.43 -14.73
N PRO A 115 -6.23 -2.21 -15.33
CA PRO A 115 -7.46 -2.90 -14.92
C PRO A 115 -7.36 -4.42 -15.04
N GLU A 116 -6.67 -4.93 -16.07
CA GLU A 116 -6.52 -6.38 -16.26
C GLU A 116 -5.66 -7.01 -15.18
N SER A 117 -4.59 -6.34 -14.73
CA SER A 117 -3.78 -6.83 -13.61
C SER A 117 -4.58 -6.89 -12.30
N LEU A 118 -5.48 -5.91 -12.06
CA LEU A 118 -6.36 -5.95 -10.90
C LEU A 118 -7.38 -7.09 -10.96
N LYS A 119 -7.91 -7.42 -12.14
CA LYS A 119 -8.84 -8.53 -12.31
C LYS A 119 -8.20 -9.86 -11.89
N THR A 120 -6.91 -10.07 -12.13
CA THR A 120 -6.21 -11.27 -11.66
C THR A 120 -6.13 -11.38 -10.14
N ALA A 121 -6.21 -10.24 -9.43
CA ALA A 121 -6.22 -10.17 -7.99
C ALA A 121 -7.64 -10.21 -7.36
N SER A 122 -8.70 -10.42 -8.15
CA SER A 122 -10.11 -10.27 -7.75
C SER A 122 -10.49 -11.03 -6.48
N VAL A 123 -9.95 -12.24 -6.28
CA VAL A 123 -10.22 -13.07 -5.08
C VAL A 123 -9.82 -12.32 -3.80
N HIS A 124 -8.71 -11.59 -3.82
CA HIS A 124 -8.21 -10.85 -2.68
C HIS A 124 -8.93 -9.51 -2.49
N LEU A 125 -9.35 -8.88 -3.59
CA LEU A 125 -10.09 -7.62 -3.57
C LEU A 125 -11.53 -7.79 -3.04
N LYS A 126 -12.15 -8.94 -3.27
CA LYS A 126 -13.54 -9.22 -2.85
C LYS A 126 -13.73 -9.22 -1.34
N ARG A 127 -12.72 -9.60 -0.58
CA ARG A 127 -12.83 -9.83 0.87
C ARG A 127 -13.53 -8.70 1.61
N HIS A 128 -13.11 -7.46 1.40
CA HIS A 128 -13.62 -6.26 2.06
C HIS A 128 -14.23 -5.25 1.08
N SER A 129 -14.56 -5.66 -0.15
CA SER A 129 -15.04 -4.74 -1.19
C SER A 129 -16.32 -3.99 -0.78
N LYS A 130 -17.26 -4.68 -0.13
CA LYS A 130 -18.53 -4.08 0.34
C LYS A 130 -18.28 -3.08 1.46
N GLU A 131 -17.45 -3.43 2.43
CA GLU A 131 -17.07 -2.58 3.56
C GLU A 131 -16.31 -1.35 3.05
N PHE A 132 -15.38 -1.53 2.11
CA PHE A 132 -14.65 -0.44 1.50
C PHE A 132 -15.60 0.57 0.84
N VAL A 133 -16.49 0.11 -0.03
CA VAL A 133 -17.48 0.96 -0.71
C VAL A 133 -18.42 1.64 0.30
N LYS A 134 -18.84 0.92 1.34
CA LYS A 134 -19.65 1.50 2.42
C LYS A 134 -18.92 2.64 3.13
N GLN A 135 -17.64 2.44 3.49
CA GLN A 135 -16.81 3.46 4.13
C GLN A 135 -16.64 4.72 3.24
N LEU A 136 -16.49 4.55 1.93
CA LEU A 136 -16.41 5.69 1.00
C LEU A 136 -17.67 6.56 1.03
N LYS A 137 -18.85 5.97 1.31
CA LYS A 137 -20.13 6.68 1.42
C LYS A 137 -20.35 7.27 2.81
N ASP A 138 -20.19 6.44 3.83
CA ASP A 138 -20.48 6.82 5.23
C ASP A 138 -19.54 7.92 5.75
N ARG A 139 -18.30 7.94 5.26
CA ARG A 139 -17.25 8.88 5.66
C ARG A 139 -16.85 9.85 4.56
N ALA A 140 -17.74 10.08 3.58
CA ALA A 140 -17.43 10.83 2.36
C ALA A 140 -16.80 12.20 2.64
N THR A 141 -17.36 12.99 3.55
CA THR A 141 -16.83 14.35 3.88
C THR A 141 -15.39 14.30 4.39
N LEU A 142 -15.10 13.37 5.33
CA LEU A 142 -13.76 13.22 5.89
C LEU A 142 -12.78 12.71 4.83
N LEU A 143 -13.16 11.65 4.11
CA LEU A 143 -12.31 11.05 3.11
C LEU A 143 -12.05 12.00 1.93
N GLN A 144 -13.03 12.82 1.56
CA GLN A 144 -12.84 13.84 0.52
C GLN A 144 -11.81 14.87 0.95
N SER A 145 -11.92 15.43 2.16
CA SER A 145 -10.92 16.39 2.67
C SER A 145 -9.53 15.78 2.66
N GLN A 146 -9.37 14.55 3.19
CA GLN A 146 -8.09 13.85 3.19
C GLN A 146 -7.57 13.50 1.77
N PHE A 147 -8.48 13.31 0.81
CA PHE A 147 -8.14 13.01 -0.57
C PHE A 147 -7.61 14.25 -1.30
N GLU A 148 -8.22 15.41 -1.03
CA GLU A 148 -7.80 16.70 -1.57
C GLU A 148 -6.46 17.16 -0.99
N ASP A 149 -6.10 16.71 0.22
CA ASP A 149 -4.80 16.97 0.88
C ASP A 149 -3.67 16.05 0.36
N ILE A 150 -3.93 15.11 -0.56
CA ILE A 150 -2.89 14.25 -1.10
C ILE A 150 -1.96 15.06 -2.01
N ASP A 151 -0.66 15.03 -1.73
CA ASP A 151 0.40 15.58 -2.59
C ASP A 151 0.46 14.81 -3.92
N ALA A 152 -0.48 15.10 -4.81
CA ALA A 152 -0.60 14.50 -6.14
C ALA A 152 0.51 14.99 -7.07
N LEU A 153 1.07 14.08 -7.89
CA LEU A 153 2.12 14.38 -8.87
C LEU A 153 1.57 14.24 -10.31
N ASN A 154 1.62 13.03 -10.83
CA ASN A 154 1.26 12.74 -12.23
C ASN A 154 -0.19 12.23 -12.38
N TYR A 155 -0.97 12.23 -11.31
CA TYR A 155 -2.34 11.76 -11.28
C TYR A 155 -3.16 12.58 -10.29
N SER A 156 -4.23 13.22 -10.73
CA SER A 156 -5.03 14.15 -9.91
C SER A 156 -6.53 13.98 -10.18
N PRO A 157 -7.13 12.83 -9.83
CA PRO A 157 -8.57 12.62 -9.97
C PRO A 157 -9.33 13.42 -8.91
N SER A 158 -10.61 13.72 -9.15
CA SER A 158 -11.50 14.17 -8.08
C SER A 158 -11.90 12.98 -7.18
N TYR A 159 -12.23 13.27 -5.92
CA TYR A 159 -12.75 12.25 -5.00
C TYR A 159 -14.00 11.56 -5.56
N SER A 160 -14.92 12.34 -6.12
CA SER A 160 -16.16 11.82 -6.72
C SER A 160 -15.88 10.85 -7.88
N TYR A 161 -14.93 11.19 -8.76
CA TYR A 161 -14.50 10.30 -9.84
C TYR A 161 -13.90 9.01 -9.29
N ALA A 162 -12.92 9.11 -8.38
CA ALA A 162 -12.23 7.97 -7.81
C ALA A 162 -13.19 7.03 -7.05
N SER A 163 -14.11 7.60 -6.25
CA SER A 163 -15.12 6.82 -5.51
C SER A 163 -16.07 6.06 -6.42
N LYS A 164 -16.59 6.73 -7.45
CA LYS A 164 -17.49 6.09 -8.42
C LYS A 164 -16.79 4.99 -9.22
N GLN A 165 -15.55 5.23 -9.62
CA GLN A 165 -14.74 4.26 -10.34
C GLN A 165 -14.44 3.03 -9.48
N ALA A 166 -14.04 3.23 -8.21
CA ALA A 166 -13.80 2.15 -7.25
C ALA A 166 -15.08 1.36 -6.97
N GLU A 167 -16.22 2.03 -6.74
CA GLU A 167 -17.51 1.36 -6.54
C GLU A 167 -17.88 0.49 -7.74
N ASN A 168 -17.85 1.06 -8.95
CA ASN A 168 -18.16 0.31 -10.17
C ASN A 168 -17.24 -0.90 -10.36
N PHE A 169 -15.94 -0.75 -10.15
CA PHE A 169 -15.00 -1.84 -10.31
C PHE A 169 -15.22 -2.95 -9.27
N LEU A 170 -15.34 -2.59 -7.99
CA LEU A 170 -15.47 -3.55 -6.89
C LEU A 170 -16.81 -4.30 -6.89
N GLN A 171 -17.88 -3.72 -7.46
CA GLN A 171 -19.18 -4.37 -7.60
C GLN A 171 -19.22 -5.41 -8.73
N HIS A 172 -18.31 -5.32 -9.71
CA HIS A 172 -18.25 -6.20 -10.87
C HIS A 172 -17.09 -7.20 -10.85
N LEU A 173 -16.46 -7.40 -9.70
CA LEU A 173 -15.39 -8.38 -9.49
C LEU A 173 -15.86 -9.83 -9.54
#